data_bc620f55dd5a234e5e029f34993285b5
#
_entry.id   bc620f55dd5a234e5e029f34993285b5
#
_cell.length_a   1.000
_cell.length_b   1.000
_cell.length_c   1.000
_cell.angle_alpha   90.00
_cell.angle_beta   90.00
_cell.angle_gamma   90.00
#
_symmetry.space_group_name_H-M   'P 1'
#
loop_
_entity.id
_entity.type
_entity.pdbx_description
1 polymer ?
#
loop_
_entity_poly.entity_id
_entity_poly.type
_entity_poly.pdbx_seq_one_letter_code
_entity_poly.pdbx_strand_id
1 'polypeptide(L)'
;GVDVDAGYELVDKIKPFVKNTKRPEILSGLGSFSALSRIPSHIKNPLLVTCTDGVGTKIEIAKLENRFENIGIDLVAMCVNDLIVCGAEPLLFLDYYVTDKLQVDIASKVIEGIAEGCILANCSLVGGETAEHPGSFPENSFDLAGFSLGVVDEEEMIGMDGP
;
A
#
# COMPACT_ATOMS: atom_id res chain seq x y z
N GLY A 1 -25.77 -3.29 3.34
CA GLY A 1 -25.17 -2.87 2.11
C GLY A 1 -23.94 -2.00 2.32
N VAL A 2 -23.28 -1.71 1.23
CA VAL A 2 -22.07 -0.87 1.22
C VAL A 2 -22.47 0.60 1.44
N ASP A 3 -21.76 1.29 2.33
CA ASP A 3 -21.96 2.72 2.57
C ASP A 3 -21.13 3.54 1.56
N VAL A 4 -21.77 3.95 0.48
CA VAL A 4 -21.12 4.71 -0.60
C VAL A 4 -20.65 6.09 -0.13
N ASP A 5 -21.40 6.74 0.73
CA ASP A 5 -21.04 8.07 1.25
C ASP A 5 -19.79 7.99 2.13
N ALA A 6 -19.70 6.98 2.98
CA ALA A 6 -18.50 6.74 3.79
C ALA A 6 -17.28 6.46 2.90
N GLY A 7 -17.45 5.75 1.80
CA GLY A 7 -16.41 5.51 0.82
C GLY A 7 -15.90 6.80 0.18
N TYR A 8 -16.80 7.70 -0.24
CA TYR A 8 -16.41 9.00 -0.78
C TYR A 8 -15.72 9.88 0.25
N GLU A 9 -16.23 9.90 1.49
CA GLU A 9 -15.59 10.63 2.58
C GLU A 9 -14.17 10.16 2.83
N LEU A 10 -13.94 8.83 2.84
CA LEU A 10 -12.61 8.26 2.99
C LEU A 10 -11.68 8.72 1.86
N VAL A 11 -12.11 8.62 0.61
CA VAL A 11 -11.31 9.05 -0.55
C VAL A 11 -10.91 10.50 -0.42
N ASP A 12 -11.83 11.39 -0.06
CA ASP A 12 -11.52 12.81 0.12
C ASP A 12 -10.50 13.03 1.25
N LYS A 13 -10.63 12.29 2.33
CA LYS A 13 -9.75 12.41 3.50
C LYS A 13 -8.32 11.95 3.23
N ILE A 14 -8.14 10.92 2.40
CA ILE A 14 -6.82 10.36 2.11
C ILE A 14 -6.09 11.05 0.95
N LYS A 15 -6.78 11.79 0.10
CA LYS A 15 -6.16 12.45 -1.07
C LYS A 15 -4.88 13.22 -0.75
N PRO A 16 -4.81 14.07 0.29
CA PRO A 16 -3.58 14.80 0.59
C PRO A 16 -2.43 13.88 0.99
N PHE A 17 -2.70 12.79 1.70
CA PHE A 17 -1.67 11.82 2.09
C PHE A 17 -1.11 11.10 0.88
N VAL A 18 -1.97 10.62 0.00
CA VAL A 18 -1.60 9.93 -1.23
C VAL A 18 -0.76 10.83 -2.14
N LYS A 19 -1.18 12.09 -2.30
CA LYS A 19 -0.48 13.08 -3.11
C LYS A 19 0.97 13.31 -2.66
N ASN A 20 1.21 13.28 -1.35
CA ASN A 20 2.55 13.50 -0.80
C ASN A 20 3.54 12.36 -1.11
N THR A 21 3.05 11.20 -1.56
CA THR A 21 3.90 10.07 -1.93
C THR A 21 4.34 10.09 -3.40
N LYS A 22 3.81 11.01 -4.21
CA LYS A 22 3.94 10.97 -5.67
C LYS A 22 5.37 11.16 -6.14
N ARG A 23 5.88 10.16 -6.88
CA ARG A 23 7.13 10.21 -7.62
C ARG A 23 6.91 10.77 -9.03
N PRO A 24 7.99 11.31 -9.68
CA PRO A 24 7.89 11.84 -11.05
C PRO A 24 7.40 10.82 -12.08
N GLU A 25 7.65 9.53 -11.88
CA GLU A 25 7.27 8.47 -12.81
C GLU A 25 5.76 8.24 -12.87
N ILE A 26 5.01 8.71 -11.87
CA ILE A 26 3.57 8.46 -11.77
C ILE A 26 2.81 9.44 -12.65
N LEU A 27 2.08 8.92 -13.64
CA LEU A 27 1.32 9.69 -14.62
C LEU A 27 -0.15 9.84 -14.24
N SER A 28 -0.72 8.86 -13.53
CA SER A 28 -2.07 8.91 -13.01
C SER A 28 -2.09 8.48 -11.56
N GLY A 29 -3.04 8.95 -10.81
CA GLY A 29 -3.15 8.67 -9.39
C GLY A 29 -4.52 8.20 -8.95
N LEU A 30 -4.81 8.45 -7.69
CA LEU A 30 -6.07 8.07 -7.04
C LEU A 30 -7.29 8.59 -7.79
N GLY A 31 -8.29 7.73 -7.99
CA GLY A 31 -9.55 8.08 -8.65
C GLY A 31 -9.71 7.51 -10.06
N SER A 32 -8.69 6.88 -10.62
CA SER A 32 -8.80 6.12 -11.86
C SER A 32 -8.86 4.61 -11.58
N PHE A 33 -9.35 3.84 -12.55
CA PHE A 33 -9.46 2.38 -12.41
C PHE A 33 -8.10 1.70 -12.30
N SER A 34 -7.07 2.32 -12.84
CA SER A 34 -5.71 1.80 -12.80
C SER A 34 -4.71 2.94 -12.64
N ALA A 35 -3.55 2.60 -12.10
CA ALA A 35 -2.43 3.52 -12.04
C ALA A 35 -1.54 3.37 -13.26
N LEU A 36 -1.01 4.48 -13.73
CA LEU A 36 -0.11 4.53 -14.87
C LEU A 36 1.20 5.17 -14.44
N SER A 37 2.30 4.46 -14.68
CA SER A 37 3.63 4.95 -14.33
C SER A 37 4.66 4.66 -15.42
N ARG A 38 5.68 5.49 -15.49
CA ARG A 38 6.86 5.22 -16.29
C ARG A 38 7.84 4.36 -15.52
N ILE A 39 8.64 3.60 -16.22
CA ILE A 39 9.81 2.94 -15.63
C ILE A 39 10.87 4.03 -15.42
N PRO A 40 11.57 4.05 -14.26
CA PRO A 40 12.62 5.03 -14.00
C PRO A 40 13.67 5.06 -15.11
N SER A 41 13.96 6.24 -15.65
CA SER A 41 14.84 6.40 -16.81
C SER A 41 16.31 6.10 -16.53
N HIS A 42 16.73 6.12 -15.26
CA HIS A 42 18.10 5.81 -14.86
C HIS A 42 18.42 4.30 -14.86
N ILE A 43 17.40 3.45 -15.06
CA ILE A 43 17.58 2.00 -15.10
C ILE A 43 17.59 1.56 -16.57
N LYS A 44 18.73 1.03 -17.05
CA LYS A 44 18.92 0.72 -18.47
C LYS A 44 18.18 -0.52 -18.92
N ASN A 45 18.32 -1.61 -18.18
CA ASN A 45 17.69 -2.91 -18.49
C ASN A 45 16.77 -3.30 -17.33
N PRO A 46 15.60 -2.67 -17.23
CA PRO A 46 14.76 -2.82 -16.05
C PRO A 46 14.11 -4.18 -15.95
N LEU A 47 14.21 -4.79 -14.78
CA LEU A 47 13.39 -5.91 -14.35
C LEU A 47 12.39 -5.43 -13.31
N LEU A 48 11.16 -5.92 -13.42
CA LEU A 48 10.11 -5.64 -12.44
C LEU A 48 10.17 -6.68 -11.32
N VAL A 49 10.15 -6.19 -10.09
CA VAL A 49 10.09 -7.02 -8.89
C VAL A 49 8.77 -6.73 -8.19
N THR A 50 7.99 -7.75 -7.95
CA THR A 50 6.66 -7.61 -7.34
C THR A 50 6.54 -8.46 -6.09
N CYS A 51 5.76 -7.96 -5.13
CA CYS A 51 5.53 -8.65 -3.87
C CYS A 51 4.15 -8.29 -3.32
N THR A 52 3.57 -9.20 -2.58
CA THR A 52 2.36 -8.97 -1.81
C THR A 52 2.51 -9.56 -0.42
N ASP A 53 1.97 -8.87 0.57
CA ASP A 53 1.97 -9.33 1.95
C ASP A 53 0.74 -8.81 2.69
N GLY A 54 0.39 -9.49 3.77
CA GLY A 54 -0.69 -9.10 4.66
C GLY A 54 -0.16 -8.81 6.06
N VAL A 55 -0.85 -7.97 6.79
CA VAL A 55 -0.44 -7.60 8.16
C VAL A 55 -0.67 -8.75 9.15
N GLY A 56 -1.66 -9.61 8.88
CA GLY A 56 -1.96 -10.76 9.71
C GLY A 56 -2.44 -10.36 11.12
N THR A 57 -1.95 -11.09 12.12
CA THR A 57 -2.40 -10.94 13.51
C THR A 57 -2.00 -9.63 14.20
N LYS A 58 -1.12 -8.83 13.59
CA LYS A 58 -0.76 -7.50 14.11
C LYS A 58 -1.98 -6.57 14.20
N ILE A 59 -3.00 -6.80 13.38
CA ILE A 59 -4.27 -6.06 13.45
C ILE A 59 -4.92 -6.22 14.82
N GLU A 60 -4.87 -7.40 15.41
CA GLU A 60 -5.46 -7.65 16.72
C GLU A 60 -4.78 -6.81 17.82
N ILE A 61 -3.47 -6.65 17.75
CA ILE A 61 -2.72 -5.79 18.67
C ILE A 61 -3.13 -4.32 18.48
N ALA A 62 -3.23 -3.87 17.25
CA ALA A 62 -3.66 -2.50 16.94
C ALA A 62 -5.07 -2.22 17.50
N LYS A 63 -5.97 -3.17 17.37
CA LYS A 63 -7.34 -3.07 17.93
C LYS A 63 -7.34 -3.01 19.46
N LEU A 64 -6.56 -3.88 20.11
CA LEU A 64 -6.46 -3.91 21.58
C LEU A 64 -5.93 -2.60 22.15
N GLU A 65 -4.95 -2.01 21.48
CA GLU A 65 -4.33 -0.74 21.90
C GLU A 65 -5.05 0.49 21.36
N ASN A 66 -6.04 0.30 20.49
CA ASN A 66 -6.72 1.38 19.76
C ASN A 66 -5.73 2.33 19.04
N ARG A 67 -4.70 1.74 18.42
CA ARG A 67 -3.65 2.46 17.70
C ARG A 67 -3.50 1.90 16.29
N PHE A 68 -3.84 2.72 15.30
CA PHE A 68 -3.88 2.32 13.89
C PHE A 68 -2.85 3.05 13.02
N GLU A 69 -2.06 3.96 13.61
CA GLU A 69 -1.13 4.82 12.86
C GLU A 69 0.06 4.05 12.32
N ASN A 70 0.55 3.07 13.07
CA ASN A 70 1.79 2.35 12.74
C ASN A 70 1.57 1.11 11.88
N ILE A 71 0.34 0.59 11.82
CA ILE A 71 0.08 -0.66 11.09
C ILE A 71 0.29 -0.50 9.59
N GLY A 72 -0.02 0.68 9.04
CA GLY A 72 0.23 0.99 7.64
C GLY A 72 1.71 1.10 7.31
N ILE A 73 2.50 1.67 8.19
CA ILE A 73 3.96 1.73 8.04
C ILE A 73 4.54 0.32 8.03
N ASP A 74 4.09 -0.53 8.94
CA ASP A 74 4.48 -1.93 9.04
C ASP A 74 4.18 -2.70 7.75
N LEU A 75 2.99 -2.50 7.19
CA LEU A 75 2.60 -3.13 5.93
C LEU A 75 3.56 -2.78 4.80
N VAL A 76 3.85 -1.48 4.63
CA VAL A 76 4.77 -1.02 3.59
C VAL A 76 6.17 -1.60 3.82
N ALA A 77 6.65 -1.59 5.05
CA ALA A 77 7.96 -2.12 5.39
C ALA A 77 8.10 -3.60 5.01
N MET A 78 7.10 -4.42 5.32
CA MET A 78 7.12 -5.85 4.95
C MET A 78 7.21 -6.06 3.45
N CYS A 79 6.39 -5.35 2.68
CA CYS A 79 6.39 -5.45 1.21
C CYS A 79 7.68 -4.93 0.60
N VAL A 80 8.14 -3.76 1.05
CA VAL A 80 9.34 -3.12 0.48
C VAL A 80 10.62 -3.90 0.81
N ASN A 81 10.71 -4.50 1.99
CA ASN A 81 11.86 -5.32 2.35
C ASN A 81 12.06 -6.48 1.36
N ASP A 82 10.98 -7.09 0.88
CA ASP A 82 11.06 -8.17 -0.11
C ASP A 82 11.53 -7.67 -1.48
N LEU A 83 11.29 -6.40 -1.82
CA LEU A 83 11.86 -5.79 -3.03
C LEU A 83 13.36 -5.52 -2.86
N ILE A 84 13.75 -5.00 -1.71
CA ILE A 84 15.13 -4.58 -1.42
C ILE A 84 16.09 -5.78 -1.43
N VAL A 85 15.66 -6.94 -0.95
CA VAL A 85 16.52 -8.15 -0.96
C VAL A 85 16.91 -8.58 -2.36
N CYS A 86 16.13 -8.21 -3.37
CA CYS A 86 16.47 -8.43 -4.78
C CYS A 86 17.30 -7.29 -5.38
N GLY A 87 17.62 -6.26 -4.62
CA GLY A 87 18.30 -5.06 -5.10
C GLY A 87 17.39 -4.07 -5.81
N ALA A 88 16.08 -4.26 -5.75
CA ALA A 88 15.13 -3.40 -6.44
C ALA A 88 14.91 -2.08 -5.72
N GLU A 89 14.75 -1.03 -6.52
CA GLU A 89 14.27 0.28 -6.08
C GLU A 89 12.74 0.22 -6.00
N PRO A 90 12.13 0.48 -4.84
CA PRO A 90 10.67 0.58 -4.76
C PRO A 90 10.14 1.69 -5.66
N LEU A 91 9.03 1.42 -6.35
CA LEU A 91 8.43 2.40 -7.26
C LEU A 91 7.01 2.76 -6.84
N LEU A 92 6.17 1.75 -6.67
CA LEU A 92 4.75 1.97 -6.35
C LEU A 92 4.21 0.95 -5.37
N PHE A 93 3.10 1.33 -4.75
CA PHE A 93 2.41 0.56 -3.73
C PHE A 93 0.89 0.65 -3.95
N LEU A 94 0.20 -0.45 -3.68
CA LEU A 94 -1.26 -0.53 -3.66
C LEU A 94 -1.68 -1.24 -2.39
N ASP A 95 -2.83 -0.86 -1.86
CA ASP A 95 -3.38 -1.49 -0.67
C ASP A 95 -4.74 -2.14 -0.92
N TYR A 96 -5.06 -3.12 -0.11
CA TYR A 96 -6.39 -3.71 -0.04
C TYR A 96 -6.84 -3.69 1.42
N TYR A 97 -7.87 -2.88 1.68
CA TYR A 97 -8.50 -2.75 2.98
C TYR A 97 -9.91 -3.33 2.92
N VAL A 98 -10.20 -4.34 3.70
CA VAL A 98 -11.52 -4.97 3.76
C VAL A 98 -12.01 -5.01 5.20
N THR A 99 -13.27 -4.64 5.39
CA THR A 99 -13.87 -4.50 6.71
C THR A 99 -15.31 -5.01 6.70
N ASP A 100 -15.85 -5.24 7.88
CA ASP A 100 -17.29 -5.49 8.06
C ASP A 100 -18.08 -4.22 7.70
N LYS A 101 -17.84 -3.14 8.43
CA LYS A 101 -18.44 -1.82 8.19
C LYS A 101 -17.34 -0.76 8.18
N LEU A 102 -17.31 0.04 7.14
CA LEU A 102 -16.29 1.09 6.99
C LEU A 102 -16.42 2.14 8.10
N GLN A 103 -15.36 2.25 8.90
CA GLN A 103 -15.16 3.32 9.86
C GLN A 103 -14.10 4.26 9.30
N VAL A 104 -14.55 5.42 8.81
CA VAL A 104 -13.69 6.36 8.08
C VAL A 104 -12.48 6.80 8.91
N ASP A 105 -12.67 7.04 10.20
CA ASP A 105 -11.57 7.49 11.07
C ASP A 105 -10.47 6.44 11.22
N ILE A 106 -10.83 5.17 11.37
CA ILE A 106 -9.87 4.08 11.46
C ILE A 106 -9.18 3.87 10.12
N ALA A 107 -9.95 3.73 9.05
CA ALA A 107 -9.41 3.51 7.72
C ALA A 107 -8.49 4.64 7.28
N SER A 108 -8.83 5.90 7.56
CA SER A 108 -7.98 7.04 7.22
C SER A 108 -6.64 7.03 7.96
N LYS A 109 -6.61 6.63 9.22
CA LYS A 109 -5.37 6.49 10.00
C LYS A 109 -4.49 5.37 9.44
N VAL A 110 -5.09 4.25 9.07
CA VAL A 110 -4.36 3.13 8.44
C VAL A 110 -3.71 3.59 7.14
N ILE A 111 -4.47 4.26 6.27
CA ILE A 111 -3.97 4.72 4.97
C ILE A 111 -2.96 5.86 5.13
N GLU A 112 -3.14 6.74 6.10
CA GLU A 112 -2.12 7.74 6.45
C GLU A 112 -0.79 7.10 6.82
N GLY A 113 -0.82 6.01 7.61
CA GLY A 113 0.36 5.21 7.93
C GLY A 113 0.99 4.56 6.70
N ILE A 114 0.17 4.04 5.79
CA ILE A 114 0.66 3.50 4.52
C ILE A 114 1.37 4.60 3.71
N ALA A 115 0.78 5.78 3.60
CA ALA A 115 1.39 6.91 2.89
C ALA A 115 2.72 7.32 3.52
N GLU A 116 2.79 7.39 4.85
CA GLU A 116 4.04 7.67 5.56
C GLU A 116 5.11 6.62 5.28
N GLY A 117 4.75 5.34 5.32
CA GLY A 117 5.66 4.25 4.94
C GLY A 117 6.15 4.37 3.50
N CYS A 118 5.28 4.75 2.58
CA CYS A 118 5.64 4.99 1.18
C CYS A 118 6.62 6.15 1.02
N ILE A 119 6.43 7.24 1.77
CA ILE A 119 7.38 8.37 1.78
C ILE A 119 8.75 7.91 2.27
N LEU A 120 8.79 7.16 3.36
CA LEU A 120 10.04 6.62 3.91
C LEU A 120 10.76 5.69 2.93
N ALA A 121 10.02 4.90 2.18
CA ALA A 121 10.55 3.96 1.18
C ALA A 121 10.79 4.60 -0.19
N ASN A 122 10.41 5.86 -0.38
CA ASN A 122 10.44 6.57 -1.65
C ASN A 122 9.69 5.82 -2.76
N CYS A 123 8.50 5.33 -2.45
CA CYS A 123 7.56 4.77 -3.43
C CYS A 123 6.22 5.52 -3.37
N SER A 124 5.45 5.42 -4.44
CA SER A 124 4.17 6.14 -4.54
C SER A 124 3.00 5.23 -4.22
N LEU A 125 2.11 5.68 -3.34
CA LEU A 125 0.81 5.04 -3.16
C LEU A 125 -0.09 5.45 -4.33
N VAL A 126 -0.31 4.53 -5.26
CA VAL A 126 -0.95 4.86 -6.55
C VAL A 126 -2.40 4.43 -6.64
N GLY A 127 -2.85 3.63 -5.71
CA GLY A 127 -4.23 3.15 -5.71
C GLY A 127 -4.45 2.11 -4.63
N GLY A 128 -5.60 1.50 -4.67
CA GLY A 128 -5.97 0.47 -3.74
C GLY A 128 -7.45 0.17 -3.85
N GLU A 129 -7.93 -0.67 -2.96
CA GLU A 129 -9.33 -1.05 -2.85
C GLU A 129 -9.77 -1.00 -1.40
N THR A 130 -10.92 -0.41 -1.16
CA THR A 130 -11.58 -0.45 0.14
C THR A 130 -12.91 -1.17 -0.03
N ALA A 131 -13.06 -2.31 0.63
CA ALA A 131 -14.23 -3.18 0.50
C ALA A 131 -14.95 -3.36 1.82
N GLU A 132 -16.28 -3.39 1.76
CA GLU A 132 -17.13 -3.77 2.88
C GLU A 132 -17.75 -5.14 2.61
N HIS A 133 -17.50 -6.11 3.51
CA HIS A 133 -18.08 -7.45 3.47
C HIS A 133 -18.93 -7.68 4.73
N PRO A 134 -20.14 -7.11 4.81
CA PRO A 134 -20.98 -7.25 5.99
C PRO A 134 -21.26 -8.74 6.30
N GLY A 135 -21.05 -9.12 7.55
CA GLY A 135 -21.28 -10.48 8.02
C GLY A 135 -20.14 -11.46 7.74
N SER A 136 -19.13 -11.09 6.97
CA SER A 136 -17.95 -11.94 6.69
C SER A 136 -16.83 -11.74 7.70
N PHE A 137 -16.84 -10.63 8.41
CA PHE A 137 -15.87 -10.30 9.45
C PHE A 137 -16.58 -10.10 10.79
N PRO A 138 -15.90 -10.35 11.91
CA PRO A 138 -16.39 -9.91 13.23
C PRO A 138 -16.62 -8.40 13.24
N GLU A 139 -17.55 -7.96 14.07
CA GLU A 139 -17.85 -6.54 14.22
C GLU A 139 -16.58 -5.73 14.53
N ASN A 140 -16.42 -4.61 13.83
CA ASN A 140 -15.26 -3.71 13.93
C ASN A 140 -13.91 -4.36 13.55
N SER A 141 -13.95 -5.44 12.79
CA SER A 141 -12.75 -6.10 12.30
C SER A 141 -12.45 -5.67 10.86
N PHE A 142 -11.18 -5.71 10.49
CA PHE A 142 -10.73 -5.48 9.13
C PHE A 142 -9.51 -6.34 8.82
N ASP A 143 -9.21 -6.50 7.54
CA ASP A 143 -7.96 -7.07 7.07
C ASP A 143 -7.26 -6.10 6.13
N LEU A 144 -5.96 -6.24 6.02
CA LEU A 144 -5.11 -5.30 5.30
C LEU A 144 -3.99 -6.04 4.59
N ALA A 145 -3.91 -5.83 3.28
CA ALA A 145 -2.85 -6.37 2.45
C ALA A 145 -2.21 -5.27 1.60
N GLY A 146 -0.96 -5.48 1.25
CA GLY A 146 -0.20 -4.58 0.41
C GLY A 146 0.37 -5.28 -0.80
N PHE A 147 0.55 -4.52 -1.86
CA PHE A 147 1.12 -4.94 -3.13
C PHE A 147 2.17 -3.90 -3.52
N SER A 148 3.38 -4.34 -3.78
CA SER A 148 4.47 -3.44 -4.13
C SER A 148 5.13 -3.86 -5.43
N LEU A 149 5.62 -2.88 -6.14
CA LEU A 149 6.40 -3.08 -7.35
C LEU A 149 7.65 -2.20 -7.28
N GLY A 150 8.78 -2.83 -7.56
CA GLY A 150 10.06 -2.15 -7.68
C GLY A 150 10.74 -2.47 -9.00
N VAL A 151 11.84 -1.81 -9.25
CA VAL A 151 12.59 -1.94 -10.49
C VAL A 151 14.06 -2.10 -10.17
N VAL A 152 14.73 -3.01 -10.85
CA VAL A 152 16.17 -3.23 -10.72
C VAL A 152 16.79 -3.37 -12.12
N ASP A 153 18.01 -2.88 -12.29
CA ASP A 153 18.77 -3.17 -13.49
C ASP A 153 19.16 -4.65 -13.49
N GLU A 154 19.01 -5.34 -14.62
CA GLU A 154 19.33 -6.75 -14.75
C GLU A 154 20.75 -7.07 -14.31
N GLU A 155 21.69 -6.17 -14.52
CA GLU A 155 23.09 -6.33 -14.11
C GLU A 155 23.32 -6.15 -12.61
N GLU A 156 22.40 -5.50 -11.91
CA GLU A 156 22.50 -5.18 -10.48
C GLU A 156 21.62 -6.06 -9.60
N MET A 157 20.89 -6.98 -10.19
CA MET A 157 19.97 -7.85 -9.46
C MET A 157 20.72 -8.77 -8.49
N ILE A 158 20.15 -8.94 -7.29
CA ILE A 158 20.73 -9.75 -6.22
C ILE A 158 19.84 -10.99 -5.98
N GLY A 159 20.47 -12.15 -5.79
CA GLY A 159 19.79 -13.29 -5.15
C GLY A 159 18.98 -14.21 -6.03
N MET A 160 18.95 -14.04 -7.37
CA MET A 160 18.24 -15.00 -8.24
C MET A 160 19.08 -16.25 -8.55
N ASP A 161 20.37 -16.17 -8.36
CA ASP A 161 21.30 -17.31 -8.44
C ASP A 161 21.51 -17.91 -7.04
N GLY A 162 20.45 -17.96 -6.28
CA GLY A 162 20.48 -18.48 -4.92
C GLY A 162 21.13 -19.85 -4.83
N PRO A 163 21.64 -20.24 -3.66
CA PRO A 163 22.35 -21.49 -3.48
C PRO A 163 21.52 -22.68 -3.87
#